data_1cd2a618c31b9388ef195d391da9d8b4
#
_entry.id   1cd2a618c31b9388ef195d391da9d8b4
#
_cell.length_a   1.000
_cell.length_b   1.000
_cell.length_c   1.000
_cell.angle_alpha   90.00
_cell.angle_beta   90.00
_cell.angle_gamma   90.00
#
_symmetry.space_group_name_H-M   'P 1'
#
loop_
_entity.id
_entity.type
_entity.pdbx_description
1 polymer ?
#
loop_
_entity_poly.entity_id
_entity_poly.type
_entity_poly.pdbx_seq_one_letter_code
_entity_poly.pdbx_strand_id
1 'polypeptide(L)'
;RFNKKIYPTIGLEMVRVGLNQKNLYVELDEIGIKKISVRPHKILTDPNGIFWIRYKESQKNQYISASSVFDGNFDKSRFENKFVLIGASAQGLFDLVKTPLGFTIPGVEVHANVIENILDKSYLIRNPNIYIFELLFSIIVACITFFFTQRIKPKYSLSIFFVSLITVIIIGFSIFLLRSELIDISYPIFMLTVTFLTGLYFRFIEENKIALANLQKEAKLLKERELAGDVQKSLFPDISKYENFIYARNIPAKDVSGDYFDIISVGNDEYYFTLADVSGKGVKAGMYMAKASSTFRTLSNLSFPLEKVV
;
A
#
# COMPACT_ATOMS: atom_id res chain seq x y z
N ARG A 1 -17.33 37.66 16.39
CA ARG A 1 -16.99 39.09 16.60
C ARG A 1 -18.16 39.96 16.14
N PHE A 2 -18.65 40.80 16.98
CA PHE A 2 -19.66 41.81 16.62
C PHE A 2 -19.12 43.19 16.93
N ASN A 3 -19.17 44.13 15.99
CA ASN A 3 -18.59 45.46 16.11
C ASN A 3 -17.13 45.50 16.64
N LYS A 4 -16.25 44.61 16.12
CA LYS A 4 -14.85 44.39 16.54
C LYS A 4 -14.65 43.97 18.01
N LYS A 5 -15.73 43.65 18.74
CA LYS A 5 -15.67 43.12 20.10
C LYS A 5 -15.87 41.61 20.09
N ILE A 6 -15.25 40.92 21.06
CA ILE A 6 -15.43 39.48 21.28
C ILE A 6 -16.51 39.32 22.35
N TYR A 7 -17.52 38.52 22.05
CA TYR A 7 -18.59 38.18 22.99
C TYR A 7 -18.51 36.68 23.28
N PRO A 8 -18.74 36.25 24.52
CA PRO A 8 -18.83 34.85 24.86
C PRO A 8 -20.06 34.22 24.21
N THR A 9 -20.01 32.92 23.96
CA THR A 9 -21.20 32.13 23.63
C THR A 9 -22.12 32.04 24.85
N ILE A 10 -23.42 31.73 24.62
CA ILE A 10 -24.41 31.63 25.70
C ILE A 10 -23.99 30.61 26.76
N GLY A 11 -23.48 29.43 26.33
CA GLY A 11 -23.02 28.37 27.27
C GLY A 11 -21.84 28.82 28.12
N LEU A 12 -20.86 29.54 27.54
CA LEU A 12 -19.70 30.06 28.28
C LEU A 12 -20.12 31.16 29.28
N GLU A 13 -21.03 32.05 28.88
CA GLU A 13 -21.56 33.09 29.74
C GLU A 13 -22.37 32.53 30.91
N MET A 14 -23.19 31.50 30.64
CA MET A 14 -23.90 30.80 31.71
C MET A 14 -22.97 30.16 32.72
N VAL A 15 -21.88 29.52 32.29
CA VAL A 15 -20.84 28.99 33.20
C VAL A 15 -20.22 30.15 34.02
N ARG A 16 -19.89 31.28 33.40
CA ARG A 16 -19.36 32.44 34.13
C ARG A 16 -20.30 32.88 35.24
N VAL A 17 -21.58 33.08 34.92
CA VAL A 17 -22.59 33.55 35.88
C VAL A 17 -22.85 32.52 36.95
N GLY A 18 -23.02 31.23 36.57
CA GLY A 18 -23.29 30.13 37.50
C GLY A 18 -22.12 29.88 38.48
N LEU A 19 -20.89 30.17 38.09
CA LEU A 19 -19.71 30.14 38.98
C LEU A 19 -19.48 31.44 39.71
N ASN A 20 -20.40 32.42 39.61
CA ASN A 20 -20.30 33.75 40.25
C ASN A 20 -19.00 34.51 39.90
N GLN A 21 -18.52 34.37 38.67
CA GLN A 21 -17.32 35.02 38.20
C GLN A 21 -17.65 36.35 37.52
N LYS A 22 -16.92 37.43 37.90
CA LYS A 22 -17.12 38.78 37.32
C LYS A 22 -16.60 38.86 35.88
N ASN A 23 -15.46 38.20 35.60
CA ASN A 23 -14.73 38.35 34.35
C ASN A 23 -14.41 37.03 33.69
N LEU A 24 -14.37 37.03 32.35
CA LEU A 24 -13.72 36.04 31.51
C LEU A 24 -12.30 36.53 31.21
N TYR A 25 -11.32 35.67 31.30
CA TYR A 25 -9.95 35.98 30.95
C TYR A 25 -9.58 35.26 29.65
N VAL A 26 -9.12 35.99 28.67
CA VAL A 26 -8.65 35.44 27.38
C VAL A 26 -7.15 35.67 27.31
N GLU A 27 -6.41 34.59 27.25
CA GLU A 27 -4.96 34.61 27.02
C GLU A 27 -4.70 34.50 25.52
N LEU A 28 -3.95 35.45 24.98
CA LEU A 28 -3.56 35.48 23.57
C LEU A 28 -2.08 35.13 23.44
N ASP A 29 -1.70 34.55 22.35
CA ASP A 29 -0.32 34.43 21.88
C ASP A 29 -0.18 35.02 20.47
N GLU A 30 0.99 34.85 19.84
CA GLU A 30 1.27 35.39 18.50
C GLU A 30 0.35 34.81 17.42
N ILE A 31 -0.21 33.61 17.65
CA ILE A 31 -1.05 32.92 16.68
C ILE A 31 -2.54 33.25 16.87
N GLY A 32 -2.96 33.60 18.10
CA GLY A 32 -4.36 33.92 18.39
C GLY A 32 -4.78 33.65 19.84
N ILE A 33 -5.97 33.05 20.01
CA ILE A 33 -6.50 32.69 21.35
C ILE A 33 -5.84 31.42 21.82
N LYS A 34 -5.08 31.49 22.93
CA LYS A 34 -4.45 30.30 23.53
C LYS A 34 -5.38 29.57 24.47
N LYS A 35 -6.07 30.32 25.33
CA LYS A 35 -7.04 29.76 26.25
C LYS A 35 -8.05 30.78 26.75
N ILE A 36 -9.20 30.33 27.18
CA ILE A 36 -10.21 31.11 27.88
C ILE A 36 -10.32 30.57 29.30
N SER A 37 -10.37 31.44 30.29
CA SER A 37 -10.43 31.02 31.69
C SER A 37 -11.65 31.64 32.40
N VAL A 38 -12.43 30.73 33.02
CA VAL A 38 -13.51 31.05 33.96
C VAL A 38 -13.17 30.28 35.24
N ARG A 39 -12.63 30.97 36.24
CA ARG A 39 -12.10 30.28 37.43
C ARG A 39 -13.16 29.39 38.09
N PRO A 40 -12.84 28.08 38.40
CA PRO A 40 -11.51 27.49 38.35
C PRO A 40 -11.17 26.80 36.99
N HIS A 41 -12.05 26.88 35.99
CA HIS A 41 -11.92 26.20 34.71
C HIS A 41 -11.01 26.94 33.73
N LYS A 42 -10.12 26.20 33.07
CA LYS A 42 -9.33 26.66 31.93
C LYS A 42 -9.80 25.90 30.71
N ILE A 43 -10.19 26.61 29.66
CA ILE A 43 -10.78 26.09 28.45
C ILE A 43 -9.76 26.30 27.34
N LEU A 44 -9.26 25.21 26.74
CA LEU A 44 -8.38 25.27 25.58
C LEU A 44 -9.25 25.39 24.34
N THR A 45 -8.88 26.32 23.47
CA THR A 45 -9.53 26.52 22.17
C THR A 45 -8.47 26.45 21.07
N ASP A 46 -8.88 26.38 19.82
CA ASP A 46 -7.98 26.67 18.73
C ASP A 46 -7.62 28.19 18.70
N PRO A 47 -6.65 28.64 17.87
CA PRO A 47 -6.28 30.04 17.76
C PRO A 47 -7.42 30.97 17.35
N ASN A 48 -8.47 30.46 16.72
CA ASN A 48 -9.65 31.22 16.35
C ASN A 48 -10.73 31.26 17.44
N GLY A 49 -10.51 30.57 18.57
CA GLY A 49 -11.45 30.45 19.67
C GLY A 49 -12.51 29.39 19.46
N ILE A 50 -12.28 28.44 18.54
CA ILE A 50 -13.19 27.32 18.33
C ILE A 50 -13.08 26.33 19.48
N PHE A 51 -14.23 25.97 20.04
CA PHE A 51 -14.38 24.99 21.10
C PHE A 51 -15.02 23.72 20.53
N TRP A 52 -14.35 22.58 20.72
CA TRP A 52 -14.80 21.28 20.19
C TRP A 52 -15.63 20.55 21.22
N ILE A 53 -16.93 20.43 20.95
CA ILE A 53 -17.89 19.78 21.86
C ILE A 53 -17.77 18.27 21.75
N ARG A 54 -17.62 17.60 22.90
CA ARG A 54 -17.84 16.15 22.98
C ARG A 54 -19.32 15.92 23.24
N TYR A 55 -20.06 15.59 22.19
CA TYR A 55 -21.48 15.26 22.29
C TYR A 55 -21.69 13.95 23.02
N LYS A 56 -22.76 13.88 23.82
CA LYS A 56 -23.27 12.69 24.48
C LYS A 56 -24.65 12.40 23.93
N GLU A 57 -25.12 11.16 24.11
CA GLU A 57 -26.49 10.82 23.79
C GLU A 57 -27.45 11.52 24.79
N SER A 58 -28.55 12.05 24.26
CA SER A 58 -29.59 12.74 25.04
C SER A 58 -30.17 11.82 26.11
N GLN A 59 -30.16 12.28 27.35
CA GLN A 59 -30.80 11.57 28.47
C GLN A 59 -32.21 12.12 28.70
N LYS A 60 -33.22 11.32 28.40
CA LYS A 60 -34.64 11.74 28.55
C LYS A 60 -34.98 12.23 29.95
N ASN A 61 -34.30 11.76 30.98
CA ASN A 61 -34.49 12.20 32.36
C ASN A 61 -34.04 13.64 32.65
N GLN A 62 -33.28 14.25 31.75
CA GLN A 62 -32.85 15.66 31.86
C GLN A 62 -33.93 16.64 31.40
N TYR A 63 -34.91 16.15 30.68
CA TYR A 63 -36.00 16.98 30.19
C TYR A 63 -37.18 17.04 31.19
N ILE A 64 -37.71 18.23 31.37
CA ILE A 64 -38.92 18.49 32.14
C ILE A 64 -39.84 19.28 31.26
N SER A 65 -41.12 18.82 31.10
CA SER A 65 -42.09 19.56 30.32
C SER A 65 -42.42 20.90 30.98
N ALA A 66 -42.47 21.97 30.18
CA ALA A 66 -42.88 23.28 30.65
C ALA A 66 -44.32 23.25 31.27
N SER A 67 -45.22 22.43 30.72
CA SER A 67 -46.56 22.25 31.29
C SER A 67 -46.49 21.72 32.72
N SER A 68 -45.67 20.72 32.99
CA SER A 68 -45.48 20.20 34.36
C SER A 68 -45.02 21.25 35.36
N VAL A 69 -44.18 22.18 34.87
CA VAL A 69 -43.72 23.31 35.70
C VAL A 69 -44.84 24.31 35.97
N PHE A 70 -45.64 24.65 34.96
CA PHE A 70 -46.77 25.56 35.12
C PHE A 70 -47.89 24.98 35.99
N ASP A 71 -48.11 23.67 35.90
CA ASP A 71 -49.10 22.96 36.72
C ASP A 71 -48.63 22.70 38.15
N GLY A 72 -47.40 23.05 38.47
CA GLY A 72 -46.79 22.81 39.77
C GLY A 72 -46.45 21.34 40.05
N ASN A 73 -46.54 20.47 39.05
CA ASN A 73 -46.29 19.05 39.15
C ASN A 73 -44.89 18.69 38.72
N PHE A 74 -43.90 19.13 39.53
CA PHE A 74 -42.50 18.86 39.30
C PHE A 74 -41.73 18.79 40.62
N ASP A 75 -40.63 18.05 40.61
CA ASP A 75 -39.69 17.96 41.76
C ASP A 75 -38.76 19.18 41.78
N LYS A 76 -38.92 20.03 42.79
CA LYS A 76 -38.12 21.26 42.98
C LYS A 76 -36.62 20.92 43.14
N SER A 77 -36.28 19.80 43.72
CA SER A 77 -34.88 19.40 43.94
C SER A 77 -34.07 19.24 42.62
N ARG A 78 -34.79 19.02 41.54
CA ARG A 78 -34.19 18.90 40.18
C ARG A 78 -33.67 20.23 39.64
N PHE A 79 -34.10 21.35 40.21
CA PHE A 79 -33.72 22.70 39.77
C PHE A 79 -32.70 23.34 40.71
N GLU A 80 -32.60 22.88 41.96
CA GLU A 80 -31.67 23.45 42.94
C GLU A 80 -30.23 23.28 42.56
N ASN A 81 -29.46 24.38 42.52
CA ASN A 81 -28.04 24.42 42.14
C ASN A 81 -27.76 23.80 40.75
N LYS A 82 -28.71 23.93 39.82
CA LYS A 82 -28.56 23.44 38.44
C LYS A 82 -28.57 24.56 37.42
N PHE A 83 -27.93 24.32 36.29
CA PHE A 83 -28.14 25.14 35.11
C PHE A 83 -29.48 24.70 34.45
N VAL A 84 -30.38 25.63 34.31
CA VAL A 84 -31.68 25.40 33.68
C VAL A 84 -31.73 26.14 32.35
N LEU A 85 -31.95 25.37 31.28
CA LEU A 85 -32.08 25.89 29.92
C LEU A 85 -33.55 25.71 29.49
N ILE A 86 -34.11 26.76 28.91
CA ILE A 86 -35.46 26.72 28.36
C ILE A 86 -35.33 26.81 26.84
N GLY A 87 -35.90 25.87 26.13
CA GLY A 87 -35.82 25.81 24.68
C GLY A 87 -36.88 24.93 24.07
N ALA A 88 -37.06 25.05 22.76
CA ALA A 88 -37.98 24.23 22.00
C ALA A 88 -37.38 22.86 21.73
N SER A 89 -38.12 21.77 22.03
CA SER A 89 -37.71 20.41 21.77
C SER A 89 -38.68 19.64 20.86
N ALA A 90 -39.81 20.24 20.50
CA ALA A 90 -40.83 19.59 19.69
C ALA A 90 -40.44 19.57 18.20
N GLN A 91 -40.74 18.45 17.54
CA GLN A 91 -40.63 18.34 16.08
C GLN A 91 -41.59 19.37 15.44
N GLY A 92 -41.08 20.18 14.54
CA GLY A 92 -41.84 21.23 13.88
C GLY A 92 -41.49 22.66 14.32
N LEU A 93 -40.75 22.85 15.42
CA LEU A 93 -40.23 24.15 15.84
C LEU A 93 -38.85 24.49 15.23
N PHE A 94 -38.33 23.63 14.34
CA PHE A 94 -37.15 23.78 13.50
C PHE A 94 -35.82 24.10 14.23
N ASP A 95 -35.77 23.97 15.55
CA ASP A 95 -34.50 24.12 16.32
C ASP A 95 -33.85 22.76 16.60
N LEU A 96 -33.66 21.98 15.53
CA LEU A 96 -33.00 20.67 15.61
C LEU A 96 -31.64 20.72 14.95
N VAL A 97 -30.63 20.26 15.66
CA VAL A 97 -29.21 20.20 15.21
C VAL A 97 -28.79 18.76 15.08
N LYS A 98 -28.20 18.42 13.94
CA LYS A 98 -27.58 17.10 13.71
C LYS A 98 -26.17 17.10 14.27
N THR A 99 -25.87 16.23 15.21
CA THR A 99 -24.55 16.07 15.80
C THR A 99 -23.62 15.25 14.88
N PRO A 100 -22.29 15.36 15.03
CA PRO A 100 -21.33 14.50 14.33
C PRO A 100 -21.51 13.00 14.61
N LEU A 101 -22.13 12.62 15.72
CA LEU A 101 -22.44 11.23 16.07
C LEU A 101 -23.69 10.68 15.40
N GLY A 102 -24.35 11.49 14.56
CA GLY A 102 -25.57 11.11 13.83
C GLY A 102 -26.87 11.31 14.59
N PHE A 103 -26.83 11.74 15.85
CA PHE A 103 -28.04 12.08 16.63
C PHE A 103 -28.59 13.44 16.22
N THR A 104 -29.88 13.58 16.27
CA THR A 104 -30.58 14.88 16.14
C THR A 104 -31.03 15.33 17.53
N ILE A 105 -30.54 16.48 17.96
CA ILE A 105 -30.82 17.05 19.28
C ILE A 105 -31.43 18.45 19.16
N PRO A 106 -32.22 18.93 20.12
CA PRO A 106 -32.64 20.33 20.16
C PRO A 106 -31.44 21.27 20.30
N GLY A 107 -31.51 22.47 19.68
CA GLY A 107 -30.43 23.45 19.73
C GLY A 107 -30.06 23.87 21.15
N VAL A 108 -31.07 23.92 22.05
CA VAL A 108 -30.85 24.18 23.49
C VAL A 108 -29.90 23.15 24.13
N GLU A 109 -29.95 21.90 23.71
CA GLU A 109 -29.10 20.82 24.23
C GLU A 109 -27.64 20.97 23.81
N VAL A 110 -27.36 21.63 22.67
CA VAL A 110 -25.98 21.99 22.29
C VAL A 110 -25.34 22.89 23.37
N HIS A 111 -26.10 23.86 23.88
CA HIS A 111 -25.63 24.72 24.98
C HIS A 111 -25.43 23.96 26.28
N ALA A 112 -26.31 22.98 26.58
CA ALA A 112 -26.14 22.10 27.72
C ALA A 112 -24.85 21.26 27.61
N ASN A 113 -24.59 20.67 26.44
CA ASN A 113 -23.34 19.95 26.18
C ASN A 113 -22.11 20.85 26.33
N VAL A 114 -22.14 22.11 25.90
CA VAL A 114 -21.04 23.07 26.10
C VAL A 114 -20.79 23.30 27.58
N ILE A 115 -21.85 23.54 28.38
CA ILE A 115 -21.73 23.78 29.82
C ILE A 115 -21.15 22.54 30.52
N GLU A 116 -21.70 21.37 30.27
CA GLU A 116 -21.24 20.10 30.85
C GLU A 116 -19.77 19.83 30.48
N ASN A 117 -19.42 19.98 29.21
CA ASN A 117 -18.03 19.79 28.74
C ASN A 117 -17.04 20.74 29.45
N ILE A 118 -17.43 21.97 29.74
CA ILE A 118 -16.57 22.93 30.46
C ILE A 118 -16.41 22.53 31.91
N LEU A 119 -17.51 22.14 32.58
CA LEU A 119 -17.52 21.78 34.00
C LEU A 119 -16.75 20.47 34.24
N ASP A 120 -16.98 19.46 33.42
CA ASP A 120 -16.36 18.14 33.52
C ASP A 120 -14.98 18.08 32.86
N LYS A 121 -14.55 19.13 32.16
CA LYS A 121 -13.32 19.16 31.34
C LYS A 121 -13.27 18.02 30.32
N SER A 122 -14.42 17.64 29.78
CA SER A 122 -14.58 16.52 28.88
C SER A 122 -14.56 16.89 27.39
N TYR A 123 -14.35 18.16 27.05
CA TYR A 123 -14.29 18.64 25.67
C TYR A 123 -13.11 18.08 24.88
N LEU A 124 -13.23 18.15 23.55
CA LEU A 124 -12.16 17.68 22.68
C LEU A 124 -11.14 18.83 22.45
N ILE A 125 -9.89 18.44 22.35
CA ILE A 125 -8.77 19.39 22.19
C ILE A 125 -8.14 19.15 20.81
N ARG A 126 -7.88 20.24 20.08
CA ARG A 126 -7.00 20.20 18.92
C ARG A 126 -5.81 21.12 19.20
N ASN A 127 -4.69 20.53 19.51
CA ASN A 127 -3.46 21.29 19.79
C ASN A 127 -3.01 21.99 18.50
N PRO A 128 -2.67 23.32 18.54
CA PRO A 128 -2.20 24.04 17.36
C PRO A 128 -1.00 23.39 16.65
N ASN A 129 -0.14 22.71 17.39
CA ASN A 129 1.07 22.08 16.84
C ASN A 129 0.86 20.62 16.43
N ILE A 130 -0.38 20.08 16.52
CA ILE A 130 -0.66 18.68 16.21
C ILE A 130 -0.34 18.32 14.75
N TYR A 131 -0.43 19.32 13.83
CA TYR A 131 -0.12 19.13 12.41
C TYR A 131 1.32 18.67 12.16
N ILE A 132 2.28 19.09 13.02
CA ILE A 132 3.68 18.66 12.91
C ILE A 132 3.77 17.17 13.22
N PHE A 133 3.08 16.72 14.28
CA PHE A 133 3.00 15.30 14.64
C PHE A 133 2.32 14.50 13.52
N GLU A 134 1.19 14.98 12.98
CA GLU A 134 0.46 14.35 11.88
C GLU A 134 1.34 14.19 10.65
N LEU A 135 2.15 15.21 10.30
CA LEU A 135 3.08 15.18 9.18
C LEU A 135 4.22 14.17 9.41
N LEU A 136 4.89 14.24 10.56
CA LEU A 136 5.98 13.31 10.88
C LEU A 136 5.49 11.87 10.95
N PHE A 137 4.34 11.64 11.57
CA PHE A 137 3.72 10.33 11.62
C PHE A 137 3.39 9.79 10.23
N SER A 138 2.85 10.65 9.34
CA SER A 138 2.57 10.29 7.93
C SER A 138 3.83 9.88 7.18
N ILE A 139 4.93 10.62 7.35
CA ILE A 139 6.23 10.29 6.73
C ILE A 139 6.76 8.95 7.24
N ILE A 140 6.70 8.72 8.56
CA ILE A 140 7.16 7.46 9.16
C ILE A 140 6.35 6.28 8.59
N VAL A 141 5.02 6.39 8.55
CA VAL A 141 4.12 5.36 8.00
C VAL A 141 4.44 5.12 6.53
N ALA A 142 4.65 6.17 5.73
CA ALA A 142 5.02 6.08 4.32
C ALA A 142 6.35 5.34 4.13
N CYS A 143 7.40 5.70 4.88
CA CYS A 143 8.71 5.05 4.80
C CYS A 143 8.64 3.57 5.17
N ILE A 144 7.94 3.23 6.26
CA ILE A 144 7.76 1.86 6.71
C ILE A 144 7.01 1.04 5.65
N THR A 145 5.90 1.57 5.14
CA THR A 145 5.08 0.90 4.12
C THR A 145 5.89 0.67 2.84
N PHE A 146 6.62 1.67 2.36
CA PHE A 146 7.48 1.53 1.18
C PHE A 146 8.55 0.46 1.39
N PHE A 147 9.27 0.52 2.51
CA PHE A 147 10.32 -0.44 2.82
C PHE A 147 9.81 -1.89 2.81
N PHE A 148 8.70 -2.15 3.50
CA PHE A 148 8.14 -3.50 3.55
C PHE A 148 7.57 -3.95 2.20
N THR A 149 6.94 -3.05 1.44
CA THR A 149 6.43 -3.37 0.09
C THR A 149 7.56 -3.82 -0.84
N GLN A 150 8.76 -3.25 -0.72
CA GLN A 150 9.92 -3.65 -1.55
C GLN A 150 10.59 -4.96 -1.09
N ARG A 151 10.53 -5.30 0.19
CA ARG A 151 11.26 -6.44 0.77
C ARG A 151 10.45 -7.73 0.83
N ILE A 152 9.14 -7.66 1.02
CA ILE A 152 8.28 -8.83 1.24
C ILE A 152 7.76 -9.35 -0.10
N LYS A 153 7.52 -10.68 -0.19
CA LYS A 153 6.99 -11.33 -1.41
C LYS A 153 5.66 -10.71 -1.87
N PRO A 154 5.41 -10.55 -3.19
CA PRO A 154 4.23 -9.87 -3.74
C PRO A 154 2.90 -10.33 -3.15
N LYS A 155 2.77 -11.63 -2.92
CA LYS A 155 1.55 -12.24 -2.39
C LYS A 155 1.13 -11.70 -1.00
N TYR A 156 2.05 -11.11 -0.24
CA TYR A 156 1.79 -10.55 1.08
C TYR A 156 1.68 -9.02 1.09
N SER A 157 1.92 -8.36 -0.04
CA SER A 157 1.92 -6.88 -0.08
C SER A 157 0.58 -6.28 0.31
N LEU A 158 -0.53 -6.89 -0.13
CA LEU A 158 -1.87 -6.45 0.24
C LEU A 158 -2.14 -6.60 1.75
N SER A 159 -1.64 -7.67 2.37
CA SER A 159 -1.75 -7.86 3.82
C SER A 159 -1.00 -6.80 4.60
N ILE A 160 0.19 -6.38 4.12
CA ILE A 160 0.98 -5.30 4.72
C ILE A 160 0.18 -3.99 4.68
N PHE A 161 -0.45 -3.68 3.55
CA PHE A 161 -1.27 -2.49 3.42
C PHE A 161 -2.40 -2.46 4.45
N PHE A 162 -3.18 -3.53 4.56
CA PHE A 162 -4.29 -3.59 5.52
C PHE A 162 -3.81 -3.57 6.98
N VAL A 163 -2.72 -4.25 7.31
CA VAL A 163 -2.14 -4.20 8.66
C VAL A 163 -1.70 -2.78 9.00
N SER A 164 -1.01 -2.10 8.09
CA SER A 164 -0.60 -0.70 8.28
C SER A 164 -1.79 0.24 8.42
N LEU A 165 -2.83 0.06 7.60
CA LEU A 165 -4.07 0.84 7.66
C LEU A 165 -4.78 0.68 9.01
N ILE A 166 -4.97 -0.56 9.45
CA ILE A 166 -5.58 -0.87 10.74
C ILE A 166 -4.76 -0.26 11.88
N THR A 167 -3.43 -0.34 11.81
CA THR A 167 -2.53 0.24 12.81
C THR A 167 -2.71 1.75 12.92
N VAL A 168 -2.79 2.47 11.79
CA VAL A 168 -3.04 3.92 11.76
C VAL A 168 -4.38 4.27 12.40
N ILE A 169 -5.44 3.51 12.07
CA ILE A 169 -6.78 3.72 12.65
C ILE A 169 -6.76 3.47 14.17
N ILE A 170 -6.13 2.38 14.61
CA ILE A 170 -6.04 2.05 16.05
C ILE A 170 -5.29 3.14 16.81
N ILE A 171 -4.16 3.63 16.27
CA ILE A 171 -3.38 4.70 16.91
C ILE A 171 -4.22 5.98 17.02
N GLY A 172 -4.85 6.42 15.94
CA GLY A 172 -5.70 7.60 15.94
C GLY A 172 -6.86 7.50 16.93
N PHE A 173 -7.55 6.35 16.93
CA PHE A 173 -8.65 6.08 17.85
C PHE A 173 -8.20 6.01 19.32
N SER A 174 -7.05 5.42 19.60
CA SER A 174 -6.47 5.34 20.94
C SER A 174 -6.14 6.73 21.49
N ILE A 175 -5.56 7.62 20.68
CA ILE A 175 -5.27 9.00 21.11
C ILE A 175 -6.56 9.77 21.37
N PHE A 176 -7.57 9.61 20.52
CA PHE A 176 -8.89 10.20 20.71
C PHE A 176 -9.54 9.75 22.04
N LEU A 177 -9.49 8.45 22.35
CA LEU A 177 -10.09 7.93 23.59
C LEU A 177 -9.31 8.33 24.86
N LEU A 178 -7.97 8.22 24.82
CA LEU A 178 -7.14 8.38 26.01
C LEU A 178 -6.83 9.85 26.32
N ARG A 179 -6.69 10.69 25.30
CA ARG A 179 -6.28 12.09 25.47
C ARG A 179 -7.35 13.11 25.12
N SER A 180 -8.50 12.67 24.57
CA SER A 180 -9.51 13.59 24.04
C SER A 180 -8.97 14.56 22.96
N GLU A 181 -7.87 14.19 22.31
CA GLU A 181 -7.25 14.97 21.25
C GLU A 181 -7.77 14.56 19.87
N LEU A 182 -8.12 15.58 19.07
CA LEU A 182 -8.52 15.40 17.68
C LEU A 182 -7.26 15.36 16.81
N ILE A 183 -7.02 14.20 16.20
CA ILE A 183 -5.96 13.99 15.21
C ILE A 183 -6.60 13.71 13.86
N ASP A 184 -6.05 14.32 12.82
CA ASP A 184 -6.45 14.04 11.45
C ASP A 184 -5.68 12.83 10.91
N ILE A 185 -6.34 11.68 10.87
CA ILE A 185 -5.76 10.44 10.33
C ILE A 185 -5.86 10.35 8.80
N SER A 186 -6.49 11.32 8.13
CA SER A 186 -6.64 11.30 6.67
C SER A 186 -5.29 11.45 5.96
N TYR A 187 -4.39 12.28 6.49
CA TYR A 187 -3.04 12.46 5.94
C TYR A 187 -2.20 11.17 5.98
N PRO A 188 -2.05 10.47 7.13
CA PRO A 188 -1.37 9.18 7.18
C PRO A 188 -1.97 8.13 6.25
N ILE A 189 -3.31 8.05 6.17
CA ILE A 189 -4.00 7.10 5.29
C ILE A 189 -3.74 7.43 3.81
N PHE A 190 -3.81 8.70 3.44
CA PHE A 190 -3.51 9.14 2.07
C PHE A 190 -2.06 8.82 1.69
N MET A 191 -1.11 9.20 2.54
CA MET A 191 0.32 8.93 2.31
C MET A 191 0.62 7.43 2.23
N LEU A 192 0.03 6.62 3.11
CA LEU A 192 0.12 5.16 3.07
C LEU A 192 -0.37 4.61 1.73
N THR A 193 -1.52 5.07 1.27
CA THR A 193 -2.13 4.59 0.01
C THR A 193 -1.27 4.96 -1.19
N VAL A 194 -0.85 6.22 -1.31
CA VAL A 194 0.00 6.69 -2.41
C VAL A 194 1.34 5.94 -2.42
N THR A 195 1.97 5.81 -1.25
CA THR A 195 3.27 5.14 -1.13
C THR A 195 3.17 3.66 -1.46
N PHE A 196 2.10 2.99 -1.04
CA PHE A 196 1.85 1.59 -1.37
C PHE A 196 1.68 1.38 -2.87
N LEU A 197 0.84 2.19 -3.53
CA LEU A 197 0.62 2.12 -4.98
C LEU A 197 1.91 2.40 -5.76
N THR A 198 2.67 3.40 -5.34
CA THR A 198 3.97 3.73 -5.92
C THR A 198 4.96 2.57 -5.77
N GLY A 199 5.00 1.95 -4.58
CA GLY A 199 5.84 0.78 -4.31
C GLY A 199 5.48 -0.42 -5.19
N LEU A 200 4.19 -0.71 -5.37
CA LEU A 200 3.71 -1.75 -6.28
C LEU A 200 4.09 -1.47 -7.73
N TYR A 201 3.95 -0.22 -8.17
CA TYR A 201 4.30 0.20 -9.54
C TYR A 201 5.79 -0.03 -9.84
N PHE A 202 6.69 0.43 -8.97
CA PHE A 202 8.13 0.20 -9.16
C PHE A 202 8.48 -1.28 -9.18
N ARG A 203 7.89 -2.05 -8.30
CA ARG A 203 8.08 -3.49 -8.26
C ARG A 203 7.59 -4.19 -9.53
N PHE A 204 6.42 -3.84 -10.02
CA PHE A 204 5.89 -4.36 -11.28
C PHE A 204 6.84 -4.09 -12.46
N ILE A 205 7.40 -2.87 -12.54
CA ILE A 205 8.39 -2.55 -13.58
C ILE A 205 9.65 -3.42 -13.44
N GLU A 206 10.14 -3.61 -12.21
CA GLU A 206 11.35 -4.40 -11.98
C GLU A 206 11.14 -5.88 -12.33
N GLU A 207 10.02 -6.48 -11.90
CA GLU A 207 9.66 -7.85 -12.24
C GLU A 207 9.51 -8.05 -13.76
N ASN A 208 8.89 -7.10 -14.46
CA ASN A 208 8.76 -7.15 -15.92
C ASN A 208 10.13 -7.05 -16.62
N LYS A 209 11.04 -6.20 -16.14
CA LYS A 209 12.41 -6.11 -16.69
C LYS A 209 13.17 -7.42 -16.53
N ILE A 210 13.09 -8.06 -15.36
CA ILE A 210 13.72 -9.35 -15.10
C ILE A 210 13.12 -10.45 -15.98
N ALA A 211 11.79 -10.50 -16.10
CA ALA A 211 11.10 -11.46 -16.95
C ALA A 211 11.51 -11.31 -18.42
N LEU A 212 11.56 -10.08 -18.95
CA LEU A 212 11.99 -9.79 -20.32
C LEU A 212 13.45 -10.20 -20.56
N ALA A 213 14.34 -9.89 -19.62
CA ALA A 213 15.75 -10.28 -19.71
C ALA A 213 15.93 -11.81 -19.74
N ASN A 214 15.15 -12.54 -18.94
CA ASN A 214 15.16 -14.01 -18.94
C ASN A 214 14.66 -14.58 -20.28
N LEU A 215 13.58 -14.03 -20.84
CA LEU A 215 13.06 -14.45 -22.15
C LEU A 215 14.08 -14.20 -23.27
N GLN A 216 14.75 -13.06 -23.26
CA GLN A 216 15.81 -12.74 -24.23
C GLN A 216 16.99 -13.71 -24.12
N LYS A 217 17.39 -14.05 -22.89
CA LYS A 217 18.47 -15.03 -22.65
C LYS A 217 18.09 -16.41 -23.17
N GLU A 218 16.87 -16.86 -22.92
CA GLU A 218 16.36 -18.14 -23.40
C GLU A 218 16.31 -18.19 -24.94
N ALA A 219 15.77 -17.15 -25.56
CA ALA A 219 15.72 -17.02 -27.03
C ALA A 219 17.12 -17.06 -27.66
N LYS A 220 18.10 -16.38 -27.03
CA LYS A 220 19.48 -16.41 -27.50
C LYS A 220 20.08 -17.83 -27.42
N LEU A 221 19.87 -18.53 -26.31
CA LEU A 221 20.36 -19.91 -26.16
C LEU A 221 19.73 -20.88 -27.17
N LEU A 222 18.43 -20.73 -27.47
CA LEU A 222 17.76 -21.53 -28.50
C LEU A 222 18.38 -21.27 -29.89
N LYS A 223 18.59 -20.00 -30.25
CA LYS A 223 19.22 -19.63 -31.52
C LYS A 223 20.66 -20.16 -31.65
N GLU A 224 21.46 -20.11 -30.58
CA GLU A 224 22.80 -20.69 -30.57
C GLU A 224 22.80 -22.22 -30.79
N ARG A 225 21.82 -22.93 -30.22
CA ARG A 225 21.63 -24.38 -30.44
C ARG A 225 21.23 -24.69 -31.87
N GLU A 226 20.29 -23.93 -32.43
CA GLU A 226 19.84 -24.09 -33.82
C GLU A 226 21.00 -23.89 -34.78
N LEU A 227 21.78 -22.81 -34.60
CA LEU A 227 22.99 -22.55 -35.40
C LEU A 227 24.03 -23.70 -35.32
N ALA A 228 24.26 -24.25 -34.10
CA ALA A 228 25.13 -25.38 -33.93
C ALA A 228 24.65 -26.63 -34.68
N GLY A 229 23.33 -26.87 -34.71
CA GLY A 229 22.72 -27.93 -35.52
C GLY A 229 22.90 -27.74 -37.02
N ASP A 230 22.73 -26.51 -37.52
CA ASP A 230 22.91 -26.21 -38.94
C ASP A 230 24.39 -26.32 -39.38
N VAL A 231 25.31 -25.87 -38.55
CA VAL A 231 26.75 -26.10 -38.78
C VAL A 231 27.05 -27.60 -38.86
N GLN A 232 26.52 -28.39 -37.91
CA GLN A 232 26.71 -29.84 -37.93
C GLN A 232 26.14 -30.50 -39.20
N LYS A 233 24.91 -30.12 -39.64
CA LYS A 233 24.32 -30.64 -40.88
C LYS A 233 25.20 -30.43 -42.09
N SER A 234 25.95 -29.31 -42.12
CA SER A 234 26.90 -29.02 -43.22
C SER A 234 28.13 -29.93 -43.26
N LEU A 235 28.38 -30.67 -42.15
CA LEU A 235 29.49 -31.64 -42.08
C LEU A 235 29.16 -33.00 -42.67
N PHE A 236 27.87 -33.31 -42.87
CA PHE A 236 27.48 -34.58 -43.48
C PHE A 236 27.73 -34.58 -44.99
N PRO A 237 28.01 -35.74 -45.60
CA PRO A 237 28.21 -35.85 -47.04
C PRO A 237 26.90 -35.56 -47.81
N ASP A 238 27.03 -35.08 -49.04
CA ASP A 238 25.92 -34.92 -49.98
C ASP A 238 25.56 -36.31 -50.53
N ILE A 239 24.57 -36.95 -49.93
CA ILE A 239 24.13 -38.31 -50.28
C ILE A 239 23.53 -38.38 -51.67
N SER A 240 23.05 -37.30 -52.28
CA SER A 240 22.49 -37.29 -53.62
C SER A 240 23.47 -37.82 -54.69
N LYS A 241 24.78 -37.66 -54.45
CA LYS A 241 25.83 -38.19 -55.33
C LYS A 241 25.98 -39.73 -55.34
N TYR A 242 25.35 -40.38 -54.36
CA TYR A 242 25.47 -41.83 -54.07
C TYR A 242 24.15 -42.54 -54.10
N GLU A 243 23.01 -41.89 -54.49
CA GLU A 243 21.64 -42.40 -54.41
C GLU A 243 21.43 -43.75 -55.10
N ASN A 244 22.26 -44.09 -56.10
CA ASN A 244 22.11 -45.35 -56.83
C ASN A 244 22.52 -46.61 -55.99
N PHE A 245 23.29 -46.44 -54.90
CA PHE A 245 23.79 -47.60 -54.15
C PHE A 245 23.84 -47.36 -52.63
N ILE A 246 23.72 -46.14 -52.12
CA ILE A 246 23.67 -45.84 -50.68
C ILE A 246 22.55 -44.94 -50.33
N TYR A 247 21.84 -45.31 -49.25
CA TYR A 247 20.89 -44.45 -48.59
C TYR A 247 21.36 -44.23 -47.13
N ALA A 248 21.53 -42.99 -46.73
CA ALA A 248 21.91 -42.63 -45.36
C ALA A 248 21.23 -41.32 -44.92
N ARG A 249 20.77 -41.29 -43.70
CA ARG A 249 20.14 -40.11 -43.10
C ARG A 249 20.43 -40.03 -41.61
N ASN A 250 20.83 -38.86 -41.12
CA ASN A 250 20.91 -38.58 -39.69
C ASN A 250 19.64 -37.87 -39.25
N ILE A 251 19.02 -38.40 -38.17
CA ILE A 251 17.84 -37.80 -37.52
C ILE A 251 18.22 -37.50 -36.09
N PRO A 252 18.65 -36.26 -35.77
CA PRO A 252 19.11 -35.93 -34.43
C PRO A 252 17.97 -35.99 -33.42
N ALA A 253 18.19 -36.60 -32.25
CA ALA A 253 17.25 -36.59 -31.13
C ALA A 253 17.11 -35.22 -30.44
N LYS A 254 18.06 -34.32 -30.64
CA LYS A 254 18.11 -32.93 -30.23
C LYS A 254 18.68 -32.10 -31.38
N ASP A 255 18.87 -30.78 -31.16
CA ASP A 255 19.39 -29.88 -32.19
C ASP A 255 20.72 -30.33 -32.77
N VAL A 256 21.54 -31.03 -31.99
CA VAL A 256 22.85 -31.58 -32.37
C VAL A 256 22.95 -33.06 -32.03
N SER A 257 23.42 -33.90 -32.98
CA SER A 257 23.61 -35.35 -32.85
C SER A 257 25.01 -35.74 -32.46
N GLY A 258 25.16 -36.85 -31.73
CA GLY A 258 26.45 -37.56 -31.59
C GLY A 258 26.73 -38.50 -32.75
N ASP A 259 25.69 -38.99 -33.44
CA ASP A 259 25.82 -39.92 -34.55
C ASP A 259 26.46 -39.26 -35.77
N TYR A 260 27.30 -39.97 -36.41
CA TYR A 260 28.05 -39.49 -37.57
C TYR A 260 28.13 -40.58 -38.62
N PHE A 261 27.96 -40.22 -39.88
CA PHE A 261 28.33 -41.05 -41.03
C PHE A 261 29.04 -40.20 -42.07
N ASP A 262 29.91 -40.81 -42.85
CA ASP A 262 30.57 -40.16 -43.96
C ASP A 262 30.83 -41.17 -45.10
N ILE A 263 30.97 -40.62 -46.32
CA ILE A 263 31.27 -41.36 -47.53
C ILE A 263 32.29 -40.55 -48.32
N ILE A 264 33.43 -41.17 -48.67
CA ILE A 264 34.53 -40.54 -49.40
C ILE A 264 34.96 -41.41 -50.54
N SER A 265 34.95 -40.89 -51.80
CA SER A 265 35.51 -41.53 -52.95
C SER A 265 37.03 -41.44 -52.90
N VAL A 266 37.70 -42.60 -53.00
CA VAL A 266 39.18 -42.69 -53.00
C VAL A 266 39.74 -43.00 -54.36
N GLY A 267 38.91 -43.01 -55.43
CA GLY A 267 39.28 -43.30 -56.84
C GLY A 267 38.95 -44.74 -57.24
N ASN A 268 38.95 -44.99 -58.57
CA ASN A 268 38.71 -46.34 -59.16
C ASN A 268 37.45 -47.07 -58.71
N ASP A 269 36.33 -46.32 -58.53
CA ASP A 269 35.06 -46.80 -58.00
C ASP A 269 35.11 -47.39 -56.57
N GLU A 270 36.15 -46.96 -55.83
CA GLU A 270 36.34 -47.34 -54.42
C GLU A 270 35.86 -46.22 -53.51
N TYR A 271 35.17 -46.60 -52.41
CA TYR A 271 34.57 -45.66 -51.43
C TYR A 271 34.91 -46.11 -49.99
N TYR A 272 35.35 -45.14 -49.19
CA TYR A 272 35.41 -45.32 -47.76
C TYR A 272 34.14 -44.80 -47.14
N PHE A 273 33.54 -45.57 -46.26
CA PHE A 273 32.39 -45.10 -45.46
C PHE A 273 32.64 -45.40 -43.99
N THR A 274 32.10 -44.53 -43.16
CA THR A 274 32.18 -44.66 -41.70
C THR A 274 30.82 -44.42 -41.08
N LEU A 275 30.54 -45.13 -39.99
CA LEU A 275 29.43 -44.91 -39.11
C LEU A 275 29.95 -44.90 -37.68
N ALA A 276 29.70 -43.89 -36.94
CA ALA A 276 30.18 -43.72 -35.56
C ALA A 276 29.09 -43.08 -34.66
N ASP A 277 29.11 -43.47 -33.40
CA ASP A 277 28.26 -42.87 -32.34
C ASP A 277 29.18 -42.32 -31.25
N VAL A 278 29.04 -41.03 -30.99
CA VAL A 278 29.76 -40.34 -29.92
C VAL A 278 28.91 -40.39 -28.65
N SER A 279 29.48 -40.98 -27.61
CA SER A 279 28.79 -41.06 -26.31
C SER A 279 28.48 -39.67 -25.76
N GLY A 280 27.19 -39.43 -25.41
CA GLY A 280 26.68 -38.18 -24.92
C GLY A 280 25.62 -37.54 -25.86
N LYS A 281 25.16 -36.32 -25.53
CA LYS A 281 24.13 -35.63 -26.29
C LYS A 281 24.38 -34.15 -26.37
N GLY A 282 23.86 -33.50 -27.41
CA GLY A 282 23.91 -32.05 -27.58
C GLY A 282 25.29 -31.55 -28.09
N VAL A 283 25.59 -30.27 -27.91
CA VAL A 283 26.72 -29.57 -28.54
C VAL A 283 28.08 -30.26 -28.28
N LYS A 284 28.30 -30.77 -27.07
CA LYS A 284 29.54 -31.46 -26.73
C LYS A 284 29.79 -32.71 -27.61
N ALA A 285 28.76 -33.55 -27.77
CA ALA A 285 28.83 -34.72 -28.63
C ALA A 285 29.05 -34.33 -30.10
N GLY A 286 28.33 -33.29 -30.58
CA GLY A 286 28.50 -32.74 -31.91
C GLY A 286 29.90 -32.20 -32.20
N MET A 287 30.60 -31.62 -31.22
CA MET A 287 31.97 -31.17 -31.36
C MET A 287 32.96 -32.37 -31.54
N TYR A 288 32.75 -33.46 -30.79
CA TYR A 288 33.56 -34.67 -30.99
C TYR A 288 33.26 -35.33 -32.34
N MET A 289 32.01 -35.34 -32.77
CA MET A 289 31.62 -35.81 -34.12
C MET A 289 32.29 -34.97 -35.19
N ALA A 290 32.29 -33.64 -35.08
CA ALA A 290 32.96 -32.75 -36.05
C ALA A 290 34.48 -33.06 -36.14
N LYS A 291 35.12 -33.29 -34.99
CA LYS A 291 36.52 -33.70 -34.94
C LYS A 291 36.75 -35.06 -35.64
N ALA A 292 35.92 -36.07 -35.37
CA ALA A 292 35.97 -37.38 -35.99
C ALA A 292 35.81 -37.27 -37.52
N SER A 293 34.82 -36.51 -37.97
CA SER A 293 34.55 -36.22 -39.38
C SER A 293 35.76 -35.61 -40.09
N SER A 294 36.34 -34.54 -39.50
CA SER A 294 37.51 -33.87 -40.05
C SER A 294 38.72 -34.80 -40.12
N THR A 295 38.96 -35.62 -39.08
CA THR A 295 40.06 -36.55 -39.04
C THR A 295 39.91 -37.64 -40.10
N PHE A 296 38.72 -38.24 -40.19
CA PHE A 296 38.42 -39.29 -41.18
C PHE A 296 38.64 -38.77 -42.62
N ARG A 297 38.09 -37.62 -42.97
CA ARG A 297 38.25 -37.01 -44.29
C ARG A 297 39.73 -36.71 -44.62
N THR A 298 40.47 -36.18 -43.66
CA THR A 298 41.88 -35.86 -43.86
C THR A 298 42.74 -37.11 -44.14
N LEU A 299 42.55 -38.17 -43.33
CA LEU A 299 43.31 -39.40 -43.47
C LEU A 299 42.91 -40.18 -44.73
N SER A 300 41.63 -40.21 -45.10
CA SER A 300 41.14 -40.85 -46.33
C SER A 300 41.67 -40.16 -47.59
N ASN A 301 41.77 -38.84 -47.63
CA ASN A 301 42.32 -38.09 -48.75
C ASN A 301 43.85 -38.23 -48.90
N LEU A 302 44.55 -38.66 -47.85
CA LEU A 302 45.98 -38.92 -47.88
C LEU A 302 46.27 -40.36 -48.37
N SER A 303 45.24 -41.13 -48.79
CA SER A 303 45.38 -42.52 -49.30
C SER A 303 46.06 -43.46 -48.30
N PHE A 304 45.88 -43.25 -46.99
CA PHE A 304 46.31 -44.20 -45.97
C PHE A 304 45.48 -45.50 -46.06
N PRO A 305 46.12 -46.68 -45.87
CA PRO A 305 45.35 -47.90 -45.70
C PRO A 305 44.29 -47.80 -44.62
N LEU A 306 43.14 -48.42 -44.85
CA LEU A 306 41.98 -48.31 -43.94
C LEU A 306 42.33 -48.63 -42.48
N GLU A 307 43.20 -49.57 -42.25
CA GLU A 307 43.77 -49.96 -40.94
C GLU A 307 44.47 -48.85 -40.18
N LYS A 308 44.88 -47.78 -40.88
CA LYS A 308 45.53 -46.60 -40.29
C LYS A 308 44.59 -45.41 -40.22
N VAL A 309 43.39 -45.49 -40.80
CA VAL A 309 42.38 -44.41 -40.80
C VAL A 309 41.40 -44.59 -39.62
N VAL A 310 41.20 -45.82 -39.19
CA VAL A 310 40.40 -46.20 -38.01
C VAL A 310 41.27 -46.39 -36.78
#